data_8ccb52e4eecc7e0d4b7a3a4498287acb
#
_entry.id   8ccb52e4eecc7e0d4b7a3a4498287acb
#
_cell.length_a   1.000
_cell.length_b   1.000
_cell.length_c   1.000
_cell.angle_alpha   90.00
_cell.angle_beta   90.00
_cell.angle_gamma   90.00
#
_symmetry.space_group_name_H-M   'P 1'
#
loop_
_entity.id
_entity.type
_entity.pdbx_description
1 polymer ?
#
loop_
_entity_poly.entity_id
_entity_poly.type
_entity_poly.pdbx_seq_one_letter_code
_entity_poly.pdbx_strand_id
1 'polypeptide(L)' 'MDERFTEVDGRRLKQLRREQALSLRDLAKRSDVAYDTINRLELGKQDAQPRTIRKLAEALGVEPKDLMKGEE' A
#
# COMPACT_ATOMS: atom_id res chain seq x y z
N MET A 1 11.35 15.73 -11.54
CA MET A 1 10.40 15.07 -10.75
C MET A 1 10.91 13.78 -10.22
N ASP A 2 10.69 13.58 -9.03
CA ASP A 2 11.36 12.55 -8.35
C ASP A 2 10.45 11.36 -8.13
N GLU A 3 10.77 10.26 -8.76
CA GLU A 3 9.95 9.07 -8.64
C GLU A 3 10.63 8.05 -7.75
N ARG A 4 11.18 8.50 -6.66
CA ARG A 4 11.85 7.58 -5.78
C ARG A 4 10.90 6.60 -5.17
N PHE A 5 11.41 5.40 -4.97
CA PHE A 5 10.66 4.41 -4.21
C PHE A 5 10.62 4.83 -2.75
N THR A 6 9.49 4.56 -2.13
CA THR A 6 9.28 4.90 -0.74
C THR A 6 9.03 3.64 0.04
N GLU A 7 9.58 3.59 1.23
CA GLU A 7 9.41 2.44 2.10
C GLU A 7 7.98 2.38 2.60
N VAL A 8 7.35 1.22 2.44
CA VAL A 8 5.96 1.03 2.82
C VAL A 8 5.90 0.25 4.12
N ASP A 9 5.01 0.68 5.01
CA ASP A 9 4.75 -0.07 6.23
C ASP A 9 3.79 -1.21 5.87
N GLY A 10 4.37 -2.35 5.53
CA GLY A 10 3.59 -3.48 5.05
C GLY A 10 2.59 -4.01 6.07
N ARG A 11 2.96 -3.98 7.34
CA ARG A 11 2.05 -4.44 8.39
C ARG A 11 0.82 -3.55 8.48
N ARG A 12 1.06 -2.26 8.38
CA ARG A 12 -0.03 -1.30 8.43
C ARG A 12 -0.94 -1.47 7.22
N LEU A 13 -0.34 -1.65 6.06
CA LEU A 13 -1.10 -1.88 4.84
C LEU A 13 -2.01 -3.10 4.99
N LYS A 14 -1.44 -4.19 5.47
CA LYS A 14 -2.20 -5.41 5.65
C LYS A 14 -3.30 -5.24 6.70
N GLN A 15 -2.99 -4.53 7.78
CA GLN A 15 -3.95 -4.29 8.84
C GLN A 15 -5.14 -3.51 8.32
N LEU A 16 -4.88 -2.42 7.59
CA LEU A 16 -5.95 -1.60 7.06
C LEU A 16 -6.82 -2.38 6.08
N ARG A 17 -6.19 -3.18 5.24
CA ARG A 17 -6.93 -4.00 4.30
C ARG A 17 -7.86 -4.96 5.04
N ARG A 18 -7.34 -5.63 6.05
CA ARG A 18 -8.11 -6.63 6.77
C ARG A 18 -9.20 -6.00 7.60
N GLU A 19 -8.96 -4.82 8.13
CA GLU A 19 -9.99 -4.12 8.89
C GLU A 19 -11.20 -3.81 8.03
N GLN A 20 -11.01 -3.69 6.73
CA GLN A 20 -12.11 -3.42 5.82
C GLN A 20 -12.61 -4.70 5.14
N ALA A 21 -12.15 -5.84 5.64
CA ALA A 21 -12.58 -7.14 5.12
C ALA A 21 -12.29 -7.30 3.63
N LEU A 22 -11.17 -6.77 3.18
CA LEU A 22 -10.77 -6.86 1.78
C LEU A 22 -9.74 -7.97 1.61
N SER A 23 -9.93 -8.80 0.58
CA SER A 23 -8.91 -9.74 0.20
C SER A 23 -7.84 -8.99 -0.59
N LEU A 24 -6.70 -9.64 -0.85
CA LEU A 24 -5.69 -9.03 -1.71
C LEU A 24 -6.27 -8.72 -3.08
N ARG A 25 -7.11 -9.60 -3.60
CA ARG A 25 -7.73 -9.36 -4.90
C ARG A 25 -8.69 -8.18 -4.86
N ASP A 26 -9.44 -8.07 -3.77
CA ASP A 26 -10.35 -6.95 -3.62
C ASP A 26 -9.60 -5.63 -3.64
N LEU A 27 -8.51 -5.57 -2.90
CA LEU A 27 -7.74 -4.35 -2.85
C LEU A 27 -7.08 -4.07 -4.20
N ALA A 28 -6.62 -5.12 -4.88
CA ALA A 28 -6.02 -4.93 -6.20
C ALA A 28 -7.02 -4.31 -7.16
N LYS A 29 -8.25 -4.80 -7.15
CA LYS A 29 -9.29 -4.24 -8.02
C LYS A 29 -9.61 -2.81 -7.65
N ARG A 30 -9.75 -2.57 -6.36
CA ARG A 30 -10.17 -1.26 -5.88
C ARG A 30 -9.10 -0.20 -6.12
N SER A 31 -7.83 -0.59 -6.00
CA SER A 31 -6.73 0.36 -6.09
C SER A 31 -6.10 0.44 -7.46
N ASP A 32 -6.41 -0.53 -8.32
CA ASP A 32 -5.76 -0.63 -9.63
C ASP A 32 -4.26 -0.87 -9.47
N VAL A 33 -3.88 -1.58 -8.43
CA VAL A 33 -2.51 -1.99 -8.19
C VAL A 33 -2.46 -3.51 -8.29
N ALA A 34 -1.44 -4.03 -8.93
CA ALA A 34 -1.35 -5.46 -9.16
C ALA A 34 -1.33 -6.25 -7.85
N TYR A 35 -2.00 -7.37 -7.87
CA TYR A 35 -2.06 -8.28 -6.73
C TYR A 35 -0.66 -8.61 -6.19
N ASP A 36 0.25 -8.99 -7.08
CA ASP A 36 1.60 -9.33 -6.67
C ASP A 36 2.30 -8.18 -5.98
N THR A 37 2.09 -6.98 -6.49
CA THR A 37 2.71 -5.80 -5.91
C THR A 37 2.23 -5.61 -4.48
N ILE A 38 0.91 -5.71 -4.27
CA ILE A 38 0.36 -5.52 -2.94
C ILE A 38 0.91 -6.59 -1.99
N ASN A 39 0.94 -7.82 -2.47
CA ASN A 39 1.42 -8.91 -1.65
C ASN A 39 2.87 -8.69 -1.21
N ARG A 40 3.72 -8.26 -2.12
CA ARG A 40 5.11 -8.01 -1.80
C ARG A 40 5.27 -6.83 -0.85
N LEU A 41 4.44 -5.81 -1.02
CA LEU A 41 4.49 -4.67 -0.12
C LEU A 41 4.10 -5.08 1.29
N GLU A 42 3.07 -5.91 1.41
CA GLU A 42 2.64 -6.36 2.74
C GLU A 42 3.70 -7.23 3.41
N LEU A 43 4.47 -7.95 2.61
CA LEU A 43 5.52 -8.80 3.15
C LEU A 43 6.83 -8.05 3.39
N GLY A 44 6.86 -6.78 3.03
CA GLY A 44 8.08 -6.00 3.23
C GLY A 44 9.18 -6.32 2.25
N LYS A 45 8.82 -6.87 1.09
CA LYS A 45 9.82 -7.32 0.14
C LYS A 45 10.20 -6.29 -0.90
N GLN A 46 9.48 -5.21 -0.98
CA GLN A 46 9.81 -4.15 -1.92
C GLN A 46 9.23 -2.83 -1.46
N ASP A 47 9.76 -1.77 -2.02
CA ASP A 47 9.23 -0.43 -1.78
C ASP A 47 8.25 -0.08 -2.88
N ALA A 48 7.61 1.05 -2.77
CA ALA A 48 6.62 1.46 -3.75
C ALA A 48 6.88 2.87 -4.23
N GLN A 49 6.50 3.12 -5.47
CA GLN A 49 6.52 4.49 -5.99
C GLN A 49 5.41 5.29 -5.33
N PRO A 50 5.58 6.60 -5.22
CA PRO A 50 4.55 7.44 -4.62
C PRO A 50 3.18 7.25 -5.26
N ARG A 51 3.15 7.06 -6.57
CA ARG A 51 1.90 6.83 -7.28
C ARG A 51 1.17 5.60 -6.74
N THR A 52 1.92 4.53 -6.50
CA THR A 52 1.33 3.30 -5.98
C THR A 52 0.78 3.51 -4.58
N ILE A 53 1.53 4.24 -3.76
CA ILE A 53 1.09 4.53 -2.41
C ILE A 53 -0.21 5.33 -2.42
N ARG A 54 -0.29 6.32 -3.30
CA ARG A 54 -1.50 7.12 -3.39
C ARG A 54 -2.70 6.28 -3.82
N LYS A 55 -2.51 5.38 -4.76
CA LYS A 55 -3.60 4.51 -5.20
C LYS A 55 -4.11 3.64 -4.07
N LEU A 56 -3.19 3.06 -3.32
CA LEU A 56 -3.57 2.20 -2.22
C LEU A 56 -4.25 3.00 -1.10
N ALA A 57 -3.71 4.17 -0.79
CA ALA A 57 -4.29 5.00 0.26
C ALA A 57 -5.70 5.41 -0.10
N GLU A 58 -5.89 5.80 -1.35
CA GLU A 58 -7.22 6.22 -1.80
C GLU A 58 -8.20 5.05 -1.73
N ALA A 59 -7.75 3.87 -2.13
CA ALA A 59 -8.62 2.69 -2.08
C ALA A 59 -9.01 2.33 -0.67
N LEU A 60 -8.12 2.59 0.29
CA LEU A 60 -8.38 2.26 1.68
C LEU A 60 -9.00 3.42 2.46
N GLY A 61 -9.09 4.58 1.84
CA GLY A 61 -9.69 5.73 2.50
C GLY A 61 -8.81 6.34 3.57
N VAL A 62 -7.49 6.24 3.41
CA VAL A 62 -6.55 6.79 4.37
C VAL A 62 -5.58 7.71 3.65
N GLU A 63 -4.74 8.38 4.43
CA GLU A 63 -3.72 9.26 3.87
C GLU A 63 -2.52 8.44 3.41
N PRO A 64 -1.82 8.89 2.38
CA PRO A 64 -0.62 8.18 1.96
C PRO A 64 0.38 7.97 3.09
N LYS A 65 0.52 8.94 3.98
CA LYS A 65 1.47 8.81 5.08
C LYS A 65 1.13 7.66 6.01
N ASP A 66 -0.14 7.25 6.02
CA ASP A 66 -0.54 6.14 6.87
C ASP A 66 0.03 4.81 6.39
N LEU A 67 0.47 4.77 5.14
CA LEU A 67 1.06 3.55 4.57
C LEU A 67 2.56 3.61 4.49
N MET A 68 3.17 4.74 4.85
CA MET A 68 4.60 4.90 4.73
C MET A 68 5.24 4.63 6.06
N LYS A 69 6.47 4.09 6.01
CA LYS A 69 7.20 3.88 7.23
C LYS A 69 7.48 5.20 7.88
N GLY A 70 7.25 5.24 9.18
CA GLY A 70 7.46 6.47 9.89
C GLY A 70 8.93 6.79 10.00
N GLU A 71 9.21 8.07 10.20
CA GLU A 71 10.55 8.48 10.48
C GLU A 71 10.67 8.70 11.92
N GLU A 72 11.79 8.35 12.46
CA GLU A 72 11.92 8.52 13.89
C GLU A 72 12.74 9.64 14.31
#